data_0d61c630096ea9a8b85bbd7253ef6376
#
_entry.id   0d61c630096ea9a8b85bbd7253ef6376
#
_cell.length_a   1.000
_cell.length_b   1.000
_cell.length_c   1.000
_cell.angle_alpha   90.00
_cell.angle_beta   90.00
_cell.angle_gamma   90.00
#
_symmetry.space_group_name_H-M   'P 1'
#
loop_
_entity.id
_entity.type
_entity.pdbx_description
1 polymer ?
#
loop_
_entity_poly.entity_id
_entity_poly.type
_entity_poly.pdbx_seq_one_letter_code
_entity_poly.pdbx_strand_id
1 'polypeptide(L)'
;MYRRVTTVSQSLRDALTRLPKVELHVHLEGTMLSDTLLELAHKNGIAAQPPSYSYENLTGFLDVFWFVQSVLRTREDWAMLAYESVLQAASNGVVYNEVFFTPARHMRGGMALGDIVAGIDDGLSAGEHETGTTTRLIYDIDREFGPAAAVEQMEILLDLRCRNTQGVGRVIGIGMDSTERNVDPATFATAYAMASKAGLHRTAHQGEDSPAAAIRVALEVLGCERIDHGITILDDPALTKVAVDRQIALTVCPSANVRINPDRCPALSEHPFPKMREAGLLATLNTDDPALTELSLGLEYTNVANAYGYEWKSMVQIASDGVTASWLDGDDKHRIHGLIDAADAAINGALA
;
A
#
# COMPACT_ATOMS: atom_id res chain seq x y z
N MET A 1 0.49 -35.03 8.65
CA MET A 1 1.74 -34.87 9.43
C MET A 1 1.88 -33.39 9.72
N TYR A 2 1.46 -32.93 10.92
CA TYR A 2 1.54 -31.51 11.30
C TYR A 2 3.03 -31.11 11.37
N ARG A 3 3.51 -30.29 10.42
CA ARG A 3 4.79 -29.58 10.62
C ARG A 3 4.64 -28.70 11.84
N ARG A 4 5.50 -28.86 12.83
CA ARG A 4 5.62 -27.91 13.94
C ARG A 4 5.93 -26.55 13.30
N VAL A 5 5.05 -25.58 13.48
CA VAL A 5 5.34 -24.18 13.19
C VAL A 5 6.49 -23.79 14.11
N THR A 6 7.68 -23.73 13.56
CA THR A 6 8.86 -23.27 14.30
C THR A 6 8.75 -21.75 14.39
N THR A 7 8.50 -21.21 15.57
CA THR A 7 8.49 -19.76 15.79
C THR A 7 9.83 -19.17 15.33
N VAL A 8 9.78 -18.17 14.47
CA VAL A 8 10.97 -17.43 13.99
C VAL A 8 11.77 -16.91 15.19
N SER A 9 13.08 -17.14 15.19
CA SER A 9 13.97 -16.68 16.27
C SER A 9 14.00 -15.14 16.36
N GLN A 10 14.29 -14.59 17.54
CA GLN A 10 14.42 -13.13 17.71
C GLN A 10 15.44 -12.53 16.76
N SER A 11 16.58 -13.20 16.56
CA SER A 11 17.62 -12.76 15.61
C SER A 11 17.13 -12.67 14.17
N LEU A 12 16.26 -13.60 13.74
CA LEU A 12 15.67 -13.55 12.41
C LEU A 12 14.63 -12.43 12.30
N ARG A 13 13.83 -12.18 13.34
CA ARG A 13 12.90 -11.04 13.37
C ARG A 13 13.64 -9.72 13.21
N ASP A 14 14.71 -9.53 13.97
CA ASP A 14 15.52 -8.31 13.91
C ASP A 14 16.19 -8.15 12.53
N ALA A 15 16.62 -9.26 11.93
CA ALA A 15 17.16 -9.26 10.57
C ALA A 15 16.10 -8.90 9.52
N LEU A 16 14.88 -9.47 9.62
CA LEU A 16 13.76 -9.16 8.73
C LEU A 16 13.32 -7.71 8.85
N THR A 17 13.31 -7.14 10.06
CA THR A 17 12.99 -5.72 10.26
C THR A 17 14.02 -4.82 9.57
N ARG A 18 15.32 -5.14 9.66
CA ARG A 18 16.41 -4.33 9.08
C ARG A 18 16.72 -4.64 7.61
N LEU A 19 16.19 -5.74 7.05
CA LEU A 19 16.36 -6.06 5.64
C LEU A 19 15.92 -4.85 4.79
N PRO A 20 16.75 -4.31 3.90
CA PRO A 20 16.32 -3.27 2.97
C PRO A 20 15.17 -3.78 2.10
N LYS A 21 14.11 -3.01 2.00
CA LYS A 21 12.93 -3.38 1.22
C LYS A 21 12.20 -2.15 0.72
N VAL A 22 11.27 -2.37 -0.18
CA VAL A 22 10.31 -1.37 -0.65
C VAL A 22 8.92 -1.73 -0.19
N GLU A 23 8.06 -0.74 -0.05
CA GLU A 23 6.64 -0.94 0.21
C GLU A 23 5.82 -0.23 -0.87
N LEU A 24 4.87 -0.95 -1.47
CA LEU A 24 4.15 -0.51 -2.66
C LEU A 24 2.64 -0.41 -2.44
N HIS A 25 2.19 -0.75 -1.22
CA HIS A 25 0.79 -0.69 -0.85
C HIS A 25 0.67 -0.37 0.64
N VAL A 26 0.60 0.92 0.91
CA VAL A 26 0.34 1.49 2.23
C VAL A 26 -0.45 2.78 2.04
N HIS A 27 -1.53 2.93 2.82
CA HIS A 27 -2.32 4.16 2.84
C HIS A 27 -1.72 5.13 3.86
N LEU A 28 -1.47 6.37 3.43
CA LEU A 28 -0.88 7.39 4.30
C LEU A 28 -1.72 7.60 5.56
N GLU A 29 -3.03 7.70 5.38
CA GLU A 29 -3.99 7.87 6.47
C GLU A 29 -3.98 6.67 7.43
N GLY A 30 -3.75 5.48 6.90
CA GLY A 30 -3.64 4.23 7.65
C GLY A 30 -2.34 4.08 8.45
N THR A 31 -1.37 5.00 8.29
CA THR A 31 -0.16 5.05 9.11
C THR A 31 -0.36 5.84 10.40
N MET A 32 -1.52 6.51 10.59
CA MET A 32 -1.77 7.38 11.73
C MET A 32 -1.83 6.60 13.05
N LEU A 33 -0.83 6.81 13.89
CA LEU A 33 -0.79 6.20 15.23
C LEU A 33 -1.91 6.75 16.14
N SER A 34 -2.33 5.96 17.12
CA SER A 34 -3.40 6.36 18.06
C SER A 34 -3.11 7.66 18.79
N ASP A 35 -1.85 7.90 19.19
CA ASP A 35 -1.47 9.13 19.89
C ASP A 35 -1.60 10.35 18.95
N THR A 36 -1.16 10.24 17.71
CA THR A 36 -1.29 11.27 16.67
C THR A 36 -2.76 11.53 16.35
N LEU A 37 -3.58 10.47 16.24
CA LEU A 37 -5.02 10.60 16.05
C LEU A 37 -5.66 11.42 17.18
N LEU A 38 -5.34 11.14 18.44
CA LEU A 38 -5.90 11.85 19.59
C LEU A 38 -5.40 13.30 19.66
N GLU A 39 -4.14 13.54 19.33
CA GLU A 39 -3.57 14.90 19.27
C GLU A 39 -4.28 15.75 18.21
N LEU A 40 -4.40 15.23 16.98
CA LEU A 40 -5.07 15.93 15.89
C LEU A 40 -6.57 16.10 16.14
N ALA A 41 -7.24 15.11 16.71
CA ALA A 41 -8.63 15.24 17.11
C ALA A 41 -8.82 16.36 18.15
N HIS A 42 -7.99 16.40 19.19
CA HIS A 42 -8.02 17.47 20.19
C HIS A 42 -7.74 18.84 19.57
N LYS A 43 -6.70 18.95 18.73
CA LYS A 43 -6.34 20.18 18.01
C LYS A 43 -7.53 20.70 17.18
N ASN A 44 -8.24 19.79 16.51
CA ASN A 44 -9.30 20.13 15.56
C ASN A 44 -10.71 20.12 16.19
N GLY A 45 -10.82 20.00 17.52
CA GLY A 45 -12.09 20.05 18.25
C GLY A 45 -13.01 18.84 17.99
N ILE A 46 -12.45 17.69 17.62
CA ILE A 46 -13.17 16.46 17.32
C ILE A 46 -13.11 15.57 18.55
N ALA A 47 -14.27 15.09 19.00
CA ALA A 47 -14.33 14.10 20.08
C ALA A 47 -13.81 12.75 19.58
N ALA A 48 -12.72 12.27 20.15
CA ALA A 48 -12.11 11.01 19.79
C ALA A 48 -11.77 10.19 21.03
N GLN A 49 -11.80 8.88 20.88
CA GLN A 49 -11.23 7.90 21.80
C GLN A 49 -10.33 6.97 20.97
N PRO A 50 -9.36 6.28 21.58
CA PRO A 50 -8.58 5.29 20.86
C PRO A 50 -9.54 4.30 20.18
N PRO A 51 -9.43 4.10 18.85
CA PRO A 51 -10.32 3.18 18.15
C PRO A 51 -10.07 1.75 18.61
N SER A 52 -11.12 0.93 18.56
CA SER A 52 -10.95 -0.52 18.66
C SER A 52 -10.54 -1.02 17.28
N TYR A 53 -9.34 -1.54 17.16
CA TYR A 53 -8.82 -2.12 15.91
C TYR A 53 -9.27 -3.58 15.72
N SER A 54 -10.57 -3.83 15.94
CA SER A 54 -11.21 -5.13 15.75
C SER A 54 -12.39 -4.96 14.80
N TYR A 55 -12.34 -5.62 13.66
CA TYR A 55 -13.28 -5.46 12.57
C TYR A 55 -14.04 -6.76 12.32
N GLU A 56 -15.36 -6.66 12.10
CA GLU A 56 -16.15 -7.81 11.66
C GLU A 56 -15.99 -8.09 10.16
N ASN A 57 -15.76 -7.03 9.39
CA ASN A 57 -15.60 -7.09 7.93
C ASN A 57 -15.04 -5.77 7.40
N LEU A 58 -14.79 -5.71 6.09
CA LEU A 58 -14.28 -4.52 5.39
C LEU A 58 -15.14 -3.26 5.66
N THR A 59 -16.46 -3.37 5.75
CA THR A 59 -17.33 -2.21 6.03
C THR A 59 -17.04 -1.60 7.40
N GLY A 60 -16.92 -2.44 8.43
CA GLY A 60 -16.57 -1.98 9.78
C GLY A 60 -15.16 -1.38 9.86
N PHE A 61 -14.22 -1.89 9.05
CA PHE A 61 -12.90 -1.27 8.90
C PHE A 61 -13.00 0.12 8.26
N LEU A 62 -13.73 0.25 7.15
CA LEU A 62 -13.89 1.52 6.45
C LEU A 62 -14.53 2.60 7.33
N ASP A 63 -15.48 2.25 8.21
CA ASP A 63 -16.05 3.20 9.17
C ASP A 63 -14.99 3.81 10.10
N VAL A 64 -14.04 2.98 10.56
CA VAL A 64 -12.90 3.45 11.37
C VAL A 64 -11.92 4.27 10.53
N PHE A 65 -11.60 3.82 9.33
CA PHE A 65 -10.69 4.50 8.41
C PHE A 65 -11.20 5.91 8.05
N TRP A 66 -12.51 6.05 7.75
CA TRP A 66 -13.11 7.36 7.49
C TRP A 66 -13.13 8.26 8.74
N PHE A 67 -13.28 7.68 9.92
CA PHE A 67 -13.15 8.45 11.17
C PHE A 67 -11.72 8.95 11.36
N VAL A 68 -10.72 8.10 11.18
CA VAL A 68 -9.29 8.47 11.28
C VAL A 68 -8.96 9.59 10.30
N GLN A 69 -9.39 9.51 9.06
CA GLN A 69 -9.23 10.59 8.08
C GLN A 69 -9.86 11.91 8.55
N SER A 70 -11.00 11.85 9.24
CA SER A 70 -11.77 13.04 9.59
C SER A 70 -11.03 14.05 10.48
N VAL A 71 -9.95 13.62 11.14
CA VAL A 71 -9.13 14.51 12.00
C VAL A 71 -8.13 15.36 11.23
N LEU A 72 -7.82 15.01 9.96
CA LEU A 72 -6.94 15.78 9.09
C LEU A 72 -7.69 16.98 8.50
N ARG A 73 -7.39 18.19 8.97
CA ARG A 73 -8.15 19.40 8.62
C ARG A 73 -7.31 20.50 8.00
N THR A 74 -5.99 20.46 8.19
CA THR A 74 -5.08 21.50 7.73
C THR A 74 -3.88 20.91 7.01
N ARG A 75 -3.15 21.76 6.28
CA ARG A 75 -1.87 21.40 5.64
C ARG A 75 -0.88 20.83 6.66
N GLU A 76 -0.85 21.41 7.86
CA GLU A 76 0.07 21.01 8.94
C GLU A 76 -0.28 19.61 9.49
N ASP A 77 -1.57 19.22 9.51
CA ASP A 77 -1.99 17.89 9.93
C ASP A 77 -1.45 16.83 8.94
N TRP A 78 -1.55 17.11 7.64
CA TRP A 78 -0.99 16.26 6.60
C TRP A 78 0.54 16.20 6.65
N ALA A 79 1.20 17.33 6.97
CA ALA A 79 2.65 17.35 7.13
C ALA A 79 3.11 16.50 8.31
N MET A 80 2.41 16.58 9.45
CA MET A 80 2.69 15.76 10.63
C MET A 80 2.56 14.26 10.30
N LEU A 81 1.43 13.86 9.72
CA LEU A 81 1.18 12.46 9.35
C LEU A 81 2.24 11.95 8.37
N ALA A 82 2.53 12.72 7.33
CA ALA A 82 3.48 12.34 6.30
C ALA A 82 4.92 12.19 6.86
N TYR A 83 5.33 13.08 7.75
CA TYR A 83 6.62 12.98 8.43
C TYR A 83 6.70 11.69 9.25
N GLU A 84 5.71 11.42 10.10
CA GLU A 84 5.67 10.22 10.94
C GLU A 84 5.65 8.93 10.11
N SER A 85 4.95 8.92 8.98
CA SER A 85 4.89 7.75 8.09
C SER A 85 6.27 7.37 7.55
N VAL A 86 7.10 8.35 7.19
CA VAL A 86 8.47 8.11 6.72
C VAL A 86 9.34 7.54 7.84
N LEU A 87 9.22 8.07 9.07
CA LEU A 87 9.97 7.55 10.23
C LEU A 87 9.58 6.09 10.52
N GLN A 88 8.29 5.77 10.48
CA GLN A 88 7.80 4.41 10.66
C GLN A 88 8.33 3.46 9.57
N ALA A 89 8.26 3.87 8.30
CA ALA A 89 8.79 3.11 7.17
C ALA A 89 10.30 2.83 7.34
N ALA A 90 11.10 3.87 7.61
CA ALA A 90 12.54 3.77 7.81
C ALA A 90 12.90 2.82 8.97
N SER A 91 12.19 2.89 10.10
CA SER A 91 12.39 2.01 11.26
C SER A 91 12.19 0.52 10.95
N ASN A 92 11.48 0.22 9.86
CA ASN A 92 11.20 -1.12 9.35
C ASN A 92 12.05 -1.52 8.14
N GLY A 93 13.14 -0.78 7.86
CA GLY A 93 14.06 -1.08 6.76
C GLY A 93 13.53 -0.71 5.38
N VAL A 94 12.46 0.07 5.30
CA VAL A 94 11.96 0.59 4.02
C VAL A 94 12.91 1.67 3.53
N VAL A 95 13.41 1.52 2.30
CA VAL A 95 14.30 2.50 1.64
C VAL A 95 13.59 3.30 0.57
N TYR A 96 12.46 2.80 0.10
CA TYR A 96 11.58 3.43 -0.87
C TYR A 96 10.14 2.94 -0.68
N ASN A 97 9.17 3.83 -0.76
CA ASN A 97 7.76 3.46 -0.75
C ASN A 97 6.93 4.25 -1.77
N GLU A 98 5.82 3.63 -2.19
CA GLU A 98 4.78 4.20 -3.02
C GLU A 98 3.49 4.19 -2.21
N VAL A 99 3.10 5.37 -1.73
CA VAL A 99 2.09 5.55 -0.68
C VAL A 99 0.80 6.08 -1.29
N PHE A 100 -0.31 5.41 -1.04
CA PHE A 100 -1.64 5.89 -1.38
C PHE A 100 -2.05 7.05 -0.48
N PHE A 101 -2.83 7.99 -1.01
CA PHE A 101 -3.59 8.96 -0.24
C PHE A 101 -4.93 9.21 -0.92
N THR A 102 -6.01 9.31 -0.13
CA THR A 102 -7.39 9.36 -0.60
C THR A 102 -8.04 10.71 -0.29
N PRO A 103 -7.78 11.76 -1.09
CA PRO A 103 -8.17 13.13 -0.75
C PRO A 103 -9.65 13.44 -0.96
N ALA A 104 -10.43 12.55 -1.59
CA ALA A 104 -11.80 12.82 -2.02
C ALA A 104 -12.71 13.33 -0.91
N ARG A 105 -12.67 12.73 0.28
CA ARG A 105 -13.51 13.13 1.43
C ARG A 105 -13.07 14.48 2.00
N HIS A 106 -11.77 14.74 2.03
CA HIS A 106 -11.20 16.02 2.48
C HIS A 106 -11.56 17.17 1.53
N MET A 107 -11.50 16.92 0.22
CA MET A 107 -11.91 17.89 -0.79
C MET A 107 -13.40 18.23 -0.68
N ARG A 108 -14.25 17.24 -0.44
CA ARG A 108 -15.69 17.47 -0.14
C ARG A 108 -15.88 18.22 1.18
N GLY A 109 -14.99 18.04 2.15
CA GLY A 109 -14.95 18.80 3.40
C GLY A 109 -14.43 20.23 3.24
N GLY A 110 -14.06 20.65 2.03
CA GLY A 110 -13.63 22.01 1.69
C GLY A 110 -12.12 22.24 1.67
N MET A 111 -11.28 21.19 1.86
CA MET A 111 -9.83 21.31 1.67
C MET A 111 -9.49 21.36 0.17
N ALA A 112 -8.58 22.25 -0.21
CA ALA A 112 -8.04 22.24 -1.56
C ALA A 112 -7.03 21.10 -1.73
N LEU A 113 -7.07 20.36 -2.85
CA LEU A 113 -6.10 19.31 -3.15
C LEU A 113 -4.66 19.83 -3.11
N GLY A 114 -4.43 21.08 -3.55
CA GLY A 114 -3.10 21.70 -3.50
C GLY A 114 -2.54 21.84 -2.08
N ASP A 115 -3.40 22.15 -1.08
CA ASP A 115 -2.97 22.25 0.32
C ASP A 115 -2.67 20.87 0.92
N ILE A 116 -3.47 19.85 0.56
CA ILE A 116 -3.24 18.46 0.97
C ILE A 116 -1.87 18.00 0.46
N VAL A 117 -1.63 18.09 -0.85
CA VAL A 117 -0.40 17.61 -1.47
C VAL A 117 0.82 18.40 -1.00
N ALA A 118 0.67 19.70 -0.79
CA ALA A 118 1.76 20.53 -0.24
C ALA A 118 2.09 20.18 1.21
N GLY A 119 1.08 19.88 2.03
CA GLY A 119 1.30 19.39 3.40
C GLY A 119 2.00 18.04 3.42
N ILE A 120 1.56 17.10 2.60
CA ILE A 120 2.23 15.82 2.45
C ILE A 120 3.70 16.01 2.04
N ASP A 121 3.98 16.88 1.04
CA ASP A 121 5.34 17.14 0.58
C ASP A 121 6.24 17.75 1.67
N ASP A 122 5.71 18.67 2.49
CA ASP A 122 6.44 19.24 3.62
C ASP A 122 6.90 18.14 4.59
N GLY A 123 5.98 17.25 4.97
CA GLY A 123 6.25 16.15 5.90
C GLY A 123 7.20 15.11 5.32
N LEU A 124 6.92 14.64 4.08
CA LEU A 124 7.79 13.68 3.40
C LEU A 124 9.21 14.23 3.23
N SER A 125 9.38 15.50 2.83
CA SER A 125 10.70 16.10 2.64
C SER A 125 11.49 16.13 3.94
N ALA A 126 10.84 16.44 5.07
CA ALA A 126 11.48 16.43 6.38
C ALA A 126 11.91 15.01 6.80
N GLY A 127 11.02 14.03 6.67
CA GLY A 127 11.30 12.63 7.01
C GLY A 127 12.36 12.00 6.10
N GLU A 128 12.33 12.28 4.80
CA GLU A 128 13.34 11.82 3.83
C GLU A 128 14.73 12.39 4.15
N HIS A 129 14.78 13.66 4.54
CA HIS A 129 16.04 14.31 4.95
C HIS A 129 16.66 13.64 6.19
N GLU A 130 15.82 13.24 7.15
CA GLU A 130 16.26 12.58 8.38
C GLU A 130 16.68 11.13 8.19
N THR A 131 15.92 10.39 7.37
CA THR A 131 16.04 8.91 7.29
C THR A 131 16.76 8.41 6.04
N GLY A 132 16.73 9.17 4.95
CA GLY A 132 17.16 8.74 3.62
C GLY A 132 16.14 7.85 2.88
N THR A 133 14.98 7.54 3.49
CA THR A 133 13.88 6.83 2.82
C THR A 133 13.21 7.75 1.81
N THR A 134 12.96 7.26 0.60
CA THR A 134 12.30 8.05 -0.45
C THR A 134 10.86 7.62 -0.62
N THR A 135 9.92 8.59 -0.72
CA THR A 135 8.49 8.34 -0.87
C THR A 135 7.93 8.96 -2.15
N ARG A 136 7.09 8.21 -2.84
CA ARG A 136 6.24 8.68 -3.94
C ARG A 136 4.79 8.46 -3.59
N LEU A 137 3.91 9.21 -4.26
CA LEU A 137 2.48 9.22 -3.96
C LEU A 137 1.68 8.57 -5.09
N ILE A 138 0.66 7.83 -4.69
CA ILE A 138 -0.40 7.33 -5.56
C ILE A 138 -1.69 8.04 -5.14
N TYR A 139 -2.29 8.77 -6.07
CA TYR A 139 -3.58 9.43 -5.85
C TYR A 139 -4.68 8.38 -5.90
N ASP A 140 -5.34 8.12 -4.79
CA ASP A 140 -6.39 7.10 -4.74
C ASP A 140 -7.78 7.70 -4.99
N ILE A 141 -8.51 7.07 -5.91
CA ILE A 141 -9.88 7.40 -6.27
C ILE A 141 -10.81 6.62 -5.34
N ASP A 142 -11.53 7.31 -4.46
CA ASP A 142 -12.61 6.69 -3.68
C ASP A 142 -13.78 6.34 -4.61
N ARG A 143 -13.93 5.04 -4.93
CA ARG A 143 -14.95 4.56 -5.88
C ARG A 143 -16.38 4.76 -5.41
N GLU A 144 -16.60 4.98 -4.11
CA GLU A 144 -17.94 5.26 -3.57
C GLU A 144 -18.52 6.56 -4.12
N PHE A 145 -17.68 7.50 -4.54
CA PHE A 145 -18.13 8.76 -5.14
C PHE A 145 -18.48 8.67 -6.62
N GLY A 146 -18.19 7.53 -7.22
CA GLY A 146 -18.55 7.20 -8.59
C GLY A 146 -17.66 7.84 -9.67
N PRO A 147 -17.89 7.45 -10.94
CA PRO A 147 -17.00 7.80 -12.03
C PRO A 147 -16.97 9.28 -12.41
N ALA A 148 -18.07 10.01 -12.19
CA ALA A 148 -18.10 11.45 -12.47
C ALA A 148 -17.21 12.24 -11.51
N ALA A 149 -17.21 11.88 -10.22
CA ALA A 149 -16.32 12.47 -9.23
C ALA A 149 -14.84 12.11 -9.52
N ALA A 150 -14.56 10.88 -9.97
CA ALA A 150 -13.23 10.48 -10.38
C ALA A 150 -12.67 11.34 -11.52
N VAL A 151 -13.50 11.66 -12.53
CA VAL A 151 -13.11 12.54 -13.64
C VAL A 151 -12.83 13.95 -13.13
N GLU A 152 -13.71 14.52 -12.31
CA GLU A 152 -13.53 15.87 -11.72
C GLU A 152 -12.21 15.94 -10.91
N GLN A 153 -11.94 14.94 -10.09
CA GLN A 153 -10.72 14.87 -9.29
C GLN A 153 -9.47 14.77 -10.17
N MET A 154 -9.54 14.00 -11.25
CA MET A 154 -8.45 13.94 -12.23
C MET A 154 -8.22 15.28 -12.93
N GLU A 155 -9.24 16.02 -13.28
CA GLU A 155 -9.12 17.37 -13.85
C GLU A 155 -8.39 18.31 -12.89
N ILE A 156 -8.74 18.28 -11.60
CA ILE A 156 -8.07 19.08 -10.57
C ILE A 156 -6.59 18.67 -10.41
N LEU A 157 -6.30 17.37 -10.32
CA LEU A 157 -4.93 16.88 -10.20
C LEU A 157 -4.06 17.30 -11.40
N LEU A 158 -4.60 17.17 -12.60
CA LEU A 158 -3.88 17.54 -13.83
C LEU A 158 -3.67 19.05 -13.96
N ASP A 159 -4.62 19.87 -13.50
CA ASP A 159 -4.44 21.32 -13.45
C ASP A 159 -3.32 21.72 -12.47
N LEU A 160 -3.26 21.10 -11.28
CA LEU A 160 -2.17 21.31 -10.32
C LEU A 160 -0.81 20.88 -10.90
N ARG A 161 -0.77 19.77 -11.66
CA ARG A 161 0.45 19.34 -12.37
C ARG A 161 0.88 20.35 -13.43
N CYS A 162 -0.05 20.87 -14.22
CA CYS A 162 0.24 21.91 -15.23
C CYS A 162 0.80 23.19 -14.59
N ARG A 163 0.34 23.53 -13.38
CA ARG A 163 0.83 24.71 -12.62
C ARG A 163 2.11 24.44 -11.84
N ASN A 164 2.59 23.22 -11.85
CA ASN A 164 3.74 22.78 -11.05
C ASN A 164 3.57 23.14 -9.55
N THR A 165 2.38 22.88 -9.01
CA THR A 165 2.07 23.13 -7.59
C THR A 165 3.00 22.31 -6.70
N GLN A 166 3.36 22.85 -5.53
CA GLN A 166 4.22 22.15 -4.58
C GLN A 166 3.72 20.74 -4.28
N GLY A 167 4.61 19.76 -4.27
CA GLY A 167 4.35 18.37 -3.92
C GLY A 167 3.68 17.54 -5.03
N VAL A 168 3.00 18.18 -6.01
CA VAL A 168 2.27 17.43 -7.06
C VAL A 168 3.17 16.53 -7.90
N GLY A 169 4.46 16.87 -8.02
CA GLY A 169 5.46 16.05 -8.70
C GLY A 169 5.77 14.71 -8.00
N ARG A 170 5.38 14.55 -6.73
CA ARG A 170 5.48 13.28 -6.01
C ARG A 170 4.41 12.28 -6.43
N VAL A 171 3.28 12.76 -7.00
CA VAL A 171 2.20 11.89 -7.48
C VAL A 171 2.64 11.26 -8.81
N ILE A 172 3.03 9.99 -8.74
CA ILE A 172 3.53 9.22 -9.89
C ILE A 172 2.48 8.30 -10.52
N GLY A 173 1.39 8.05 -9.81
CA GLY A 173 0.33 7.15 -10.26
C GLY A 173 -1.03 7.48 -9.67
N ILE A 174 -2.03 6.75 -10.14
CA ILE A 174 -3.37 6.72 -9.56
C ILE A 174 -3.73 5.29 -9.14
N GLY A 175 -4.54 5.20 -8.09
CA GLY A 175 -5.20 3.98 -7.63
C GLY A 175 -6.71 4.16 -7.56
N MET A 176 -7.39 3.18 -7.00
CA MET A 176 -8.81 3.21 -6.70
C MET A 176 -9.11 2.32 -5.50
N ASP A 177 -9.64 2.90 -4.43
CA ASP A 177 -9.92 2.23 -3.15
C ASP A 177 -11.42 2.11 -2.83
N SER A 178 -11.74 1.82 -1.57
CA SER A 178 -13.08 1.56 -1.03
C SER A 178 -13.68 0.22 -1.50
N THR A 179 -14.93 -0.07 -1.08
CA THR A 179 -15.56 -1.37 -1.36
C THR A 179 -15.67 -1.67 -2.85
N GLU A 180 -15.23 -2.86 -3.25
CA GLU A 180 -15.35 -3.35 -4.62
C GLU A 180 -16.77 -3.90 -4.93
N ARG A 181 -17.58 -4.13 -3.88
CA ARG A 181 -18.91 -4.78 -4.02
C ARG A 181 -19.85 -3.91 -4.83
N ASN A 182 -20.47 -4.52 -5.84
CA ASN A 182 -21.46 -3.88 -6.70
C ASN A 182 -20.93 -2.66 -7.48
N VAL A 183 -19.62 -2.52 -7.63
CA VAL A 183 -18.99 -1.49 -8.45
C VAL A 183 -18.38 -2.15 -9.69
N ASP A 184 -18.82 -1.70 -10.87
CA ASP A 184 -18.17 -2.10 -12.12
C ASP A 184 -16.95 -1.20 -12.36
N PRO A 185 -15.72 -1.73 -12.26
CA PRO A 185 -14.52 -0.94 -12.46
C PRO A 185 -14.42 -0.32 -13.85
N ALA A 186 -15.05 -0.89 -14.88
CA ALA A 186 -15.05 -0.33 -16.23
C ALA A 186 -15.63 1.08 -16.31
N THR A 187 -16.51 1.45 -15.37
CA THR A 187 -17.11 2.79 -15.33
C THR A 187 -16.08 3.90 -15.08
N PHE A 188 -14.93 3.58 -14.49
CA PHE A 188 -13.83 4.52 -14.21
C PHE A 188 -12.83 4.67 -15.37
N ALA A 189 -13.07 4.02 -16.52
CA ALA A 189 -12.16 4.02 -17.67
C ALA A 189 -11.76 5.43 -18.14
N THR A 190 -12.65 6.42 -18.04
CA THR A 190 -12.35 7.82 -18.44
C THR A 190 -11.26 8.42 -17.55
N ALA A 191 -11.36 8.29 -16.23
CA ALA A 191 -10.36 8.82 -15.29
C ALA A 191 -9.00 8.13 -15.50
N TYR A 192 -8.98 6.81 -15.69
CA TYR A 192 -7.76 6.04 -15.96
C TYR A 192 -7.12 6.39 -17.32
N ALA A 193 -7.94 6.66 -18.34
CA ALA A 193 -7.44 7.15 -19.64
C ALA A 193 -6.81 8.54 -19.52
N MET A 194 -7.37 9.44 -18.69
CA MET A 194 -6.78 10.75 -18.39
C MET A 194 -5.40 10.60 -17.73
N ALA A 195 -5.30 9.72 -16.72
CA ALA A 195 -4.05 9.41 -16.03
C ALA A 195 -3.00 8.86 -17.01
N SER A 196 -3.38 7.87 -17.82
CA SER A 196 -2.51 7.29 -18.84
C SER A 196 -1.96 8.35 -19.80
N LYS A 197 -2.83 9.23 -20.30
CA LYS A 197 -2.44 10.33 -21.20
C LYS A 197 -1.48 11.33 -20.54
N ALA A 198 -1.58 11.49 -19.23
CA ALA A 198 -0.73 12.37 -18.43
C ALA A 198 0.60 11.71 -18.01
N GLY A 199 0.84 10.45 -18.41
CA GLY A 199 2.04 9.70 -18.05
C GLY A 199 2.06 9.22 -16.59
N LEU A 200 0.89 9.12 -15.93
CA LEU A 200 0.75 8.55 -14.59
C LEU A 200 0.61 7.03 -14.67
N HIS A 201 1.26 6.34 -13.75
CA HIS A 201 1.05 4.91 -13.53
C HIS A 201 -0.37 4.61 -13.04
N ARG A 202 -0.80 3.36 -13.14
CA ARG A 202 -2.17 2.95 -12.82
C ARG A 202 -2.17 1.64 -12.07
N THR A 203 -2.82 1.64 -10.91
CA THR A 203 -3.15 0.46 -10.12
C THR A 203 -4.61 0.52 -9.68
N ALA A 204 -5.11 -0.52 -9.05
CA ALA A 204 -6.43 -0.53 -8.43
C ALA A 204 -6.52 -1.64 -7.39
N HIS A 205 -7.18 -1.36 -6.25
CA HIS A 205 -7.66 -2.39 -5.35
C HIS A 205 -8.68 -3.23 -6.10
N GLN A 206 -8.32 -4.46 -6.40
CA GLN A 206 -9.20 -5.33 -7.15
C GLN A 206 -8.94 -6.81 -6.81
N GLY A 207 -10.00 -7.54 -6.55
CA GLY A 207 -9.91 -8.94 -6.17
C GLY A 207 -9.61 -9.17 -4.70
N GLU A 208 -9.76 -8.17 -3.85
CA GLU A 208 -9.84 -8.32 -2.41
C GLU A 208 -11.26 -8.76 -2.01
N ASP A 209 -12.27 -8.03 -2.49
CA ASP A 209 -13.70 -8.24 -2.18
C ASP A 209 -14.55 -8.46 -3.45
N SER A 210 -13.91 -8.61 -4.61
CA SER A 210 -14.53 -8.89 -5.90
C SER A 210 -13.96 -10.16 -6.55
N PRO A 211 -14.65 -10.73 -7.55
CA PRO A 211 -14.15 -11.90 -8.28
C PRO A 211 -13.02 -11.54 -9.24
N ALA A 212 -12.25 -12.55 -9.67
CA ALA A 212 -11.15 -12.43 -10.64
C ALA A 212 -11.54 -11.70 -11.95
N ALA A 213 -12.81 -11.76 -12.35
CA ALA A 213 -13.30 -11.03 -13.52
C ALA A 213 -13.11 -9.51 -13.40
N ALA A 214 -13.19 -8.96 -12.19
CA ALA A 214 -12.95 -7.53 -11.96
C ALA A 214 -11.46 -7.17 -12.08
N ILE A 215 -10.55 -8.07 -11.69
CA ILE A 215 -9.11 -7.93 -11.95
C ILE A 215 -8.85 -7.86 -13.47
N ARG A 216 -9.53 -8.70 -14.25
CA ARG A 216 -9.41 -8.66 -15.71
C ARG A 216 -9.81 -7.29 -16.28
N VAL A 217 -10.92 -6.72 -15.78
CA VAL A 217 -11.34 -5.37 -16.18
C VAL A 217 -10.30 -4.32 -15.83
N ALA A 218 -9.71 -4.38 -14.64
CA ALA A 218 -8.64 -3.46 -14.24
C ALA A 218 -7.44 -3.53 -15.19
N LEU A 219 -7.03 -4.74 -15.60
CA LEU A 219 -5.90 -4.92 -16.51
C LEU A 219 -6.21 -4.56 -17.97
N GLU A 220 -7.40 -4.93 -18.47
CA GLU A 220 -7.71 -4.82 -19.90
C GLU A 220 -8.44 -3.52 -20.27
N VAL A 221 -9.23 -2.95 -19.34
CA VAL A 221 -10.04 -1.74 -19.59
C VAL A 221 -9.42 -0.52 -18.94
N LEU A 222 -9.03 -0.60 -17.65
CA LEU A 222 -8.39 0.52 -16.96
C LEU A 222 -6.90 0.63 -17.33
N GLY A 223 -6.31 -0.43 -17.84
CA GLY A 223 -4.90 -0.48 -18.22
C GLY A 223 -3.98 -0.41 -17.01
N CYS A 224 -4.39 -1.01 -15.88
CA CYS A 224 -3.55 -1.11 -14.70
C CYS A 224 -2.26 -1.89 -15.01
N GLU A 225 -1.16 -1.40 -14.48
CA GLU A 225 0.18 -1.97 -14.62
C GLU A 225 0.50 -2.89 -13.44
N ARG A 226 -0.26 -2.72 -12.35
CA ARG A 226 -0.18 -3.44 -11.08
C ARG A 226 -1.60 -3.61 -10.54
N ILE A 227 -1.82 -4.60 -9.70
CA ILE A 227 -3.10 -4.84 -9.01
C ILE A 227 -2.83 -4.85 -7.51
N ASP A 228 -3.64 -4.13 -6.76
CA ASP A 228 -3.56 -4.10 -5.32
C ASP A 228 -4.42 -5.25 -4.76
N HIS A 229 -3.88 -6.00 -3.79
CA HIS A 229 -4.33 -7.29 -3.28
C HIS A 229 -4.34 -8.40 -4.34
N GLY A 230 -5.35 -8.46 -5.21
CA GLY A 230 -5.46 -9.45 -6.29
C GLY A 230 -5.68 -10.89 -5.80
N ILE A 231 -6.17 -11.12 -4.57
CA ILE A 231 -6.20 -12.44 -3.94
C ILE A 231 -7.13 -13.45 -4.63
N THR A 232 -8.08 -12.98 -5.45
CA THR A 232 -8.97 -13.85 -6.24
C THR A 232 -8.42 -14.25 -7.60
N ILE A 233 -7.22 -13.81 -7.98
CA ILE A 233 -6.67 -14.05 -9.32
C ILE A 233 -6.54 -15.55 -9.65
N LEU A 234 -6.28 -16.37 -8.62
CA LEU A 234 -6.14 -17.83 -8.78
C LEU A 234 -7.46 -18.54 -9.15
N ASP A 235 -8.62 -17.89 -8.98
CA ASP A 235 -9.92 -18.41 -9.37
C ASP A 235 -10.08 -18.43 -10.92
N ASP A 236 -9.21 -17.71 -11.64
CA ASP A 236 -9.14 -17.70 -13.11
C ASP A 236 -7.73 -18.09 -13.58
N PRO A 237 -7.51 -19.39 -13.91
CA PRO A 237 -6.19 -19.85 -14.36
C PRO A 237 -5.69 -19.18 -15.65
N ALA A 238 -6.60 -18.74 -16.53
CA ALA A 238 -6.21 -18.05 -17.76
C ALA A 238 -5.72 -16.64 -17.44
N LEU A 239 -6.38 -15.93 -16.52
CA LEU A 239 -5.95 -14.63 -16.03
C LEU A 239 -4.63 -14.72 -15.24
N THR A 240 -4.51 -15.75 -14.39
CA THR A 240 -3.26 -16.05 -13.67
C THR A 240 -2.09 -16.19 -14.65
N LYS A 241 -2.28 -16.97 -15.72
CA LYS A 241 -1.25 -17.11 -16.76
C LYS A 241 -0.90 -15.78 -17.44
N VAL A 242 -1.89 -14.97 -17.76
CA VAL A 242 -1.66 -13.62 -18.36
C VAL A 242 -0.85 -12.76 -17.41
N ALA A 243 -1.16 -12.75 -16.11
CA ALA A 243 -0.41 -11.97 -15.13
C ALA A 243 1.04 -12.44 -14.98
N VAL A 244 1.28 -13.75 -14.99
CA VAL A 244 2.63 -14.34 -14.96
C VAL A 244 3.41 -13.96 -16.23
N ASP A 245 2.83 -14.20 -17.42
CA ASP A 245 3.50 -13.95 -18.71
C ASP A 245 3.86 -12.45 -18.89
N ARG A 246 3.02 -11.55 -18.36
CA ARG A 246 3.20 -10.09 -18.44
C ARG A 246 3.95 -9.51 -17.24
N GLN A 247 4.32 -10.32 -16.27
CA GLN A 247 4.96 -9.87 -15.01
C GLN A 247 4.14 -8.79 -14.29
N ILE A 248 2.82 -8.93 -14.27
CA ILE A 248 1.94 -8.04 -13.51
C ILE A 248 2.19 -8.27 -12.02
N ALA A 249 2.56 -7.21 -11.32
CA ALA A 249 2.75 -7.27 -9.88
C ALA A 249 1.41 -7.22 -9.14
N LEU A 250 1.34 -7.99 -8.02
CA LEU A 250 0.24 -7.94 -7.07
C LEU A 250 0.79 -7.48 -5.72
N THR A 251 0.28 -6.36 -5.20
CA THR A 251 0.72 -5.80 -3.93
C THR A 251 -0.15 -6.35 -2.80
N VAL A 252 0.23 -7.53 -2.31
CA VAL A 252 -0.57 -8.30 -1.36
C VAL A 252 -0.28 -7.87 0.07
N CYS A 253 -1.33 -7.83 0.90
CA CYS A 253 -1.31 -7.43 2.30
C CYS A 253 -1.87 -8.56 3.20
N PRO A 254 -1.17 -9.70 3.34
CA PRO A 254 -1.74 -10.90 3.93
C PRO A 254 -2.31 -10.73 5.34
N SER A 255 -1.57 -10.10 6.26
CA SER A 255 -2.04 -9.90 7.63
C SER A 255 -3.18 -8.88 7.71
N ALA A 256 -3.17 -7.84 6.86
CA ALA A 256 -4.27 -6.88 6.76
C ALA A 256 -5.54 -7.56 6.24
N ASN A 257 -5.46 -8.36 5.18
CA ASN A 257 -6.62 -9.11 4.65
C ASN A 257 -7.26 -10.02 5.70
N VAL A 258 -6.47 -10.68 6.54
CA VAL A 258 -7.00 -11.49 7.65
C VAL A 258 -7.73 -10.62 8.69
N ARG A 259 -7.21 -9.43 8.97
CA ARG A 259 -7.79 -8.53 9.96
C ARG A 259 -9.04 -7.79 9.48
N ILE A 260 -8.99 -7.35 8.24
CA ILE A 260 -10.02 -6.50 7.63
C ILE A 260 -11.15 -7.34 7.02
N ASN A 261 -10.83 -8.50 6.46
CA ASN A 261 -11.79 -9.35 5.77
C ASN A 261 -11.73 -10.83 6.23
N PRO A 262 -12.00 -11.11 7.53
CA PRO A 262 -11.89 -12.43 8.11
C PRO A 262 -12.84 -13.47 7.48
N ASP A 263 -13.96 -13.05 6.90
CA ASP A 263 -14.88 -13.93 6.18
C ASP A 263 -14.21 -14.57 4.95
N ARG A 264 -13.32 -13.84 4.30
CA ARG A 264 -12.60 -14.32 3.12
C ARG A 264 -11.24 -14.91 3.45
N CYS A 265 -10.55 -14.32 4.40
CA CYS A 265 -9.22 -14.71 4.85
C CYS A 265 -9.24 -14.98 6.36
N PRO A 266 -9.78 -16.13 6.82
CA PRO A 266 -10.00 -16.37 8.24
C PRO A 266 -8.69 -16.53 9.04
N ALA A 267 -7.61 -16.91 8.37
CA ALA A 267 -6.30 -17.06 8.98
C ALA A 267 -5.18 -16.89 7.96
N LEU A 268 -4.03 -16.42 8.42
CA LEU A 268 -2.86 -16.24 7.56
C LEU A 268 -2.41 -17.56 6.90
N SER A 269 -2.55 -18.69 7.60
CA SER A 269 -2.26 -20.03 7.06
C SER A 269 -3.15 -20.45 5.89
N GLU A 270 -4.29 -19.80 5.69
CA GLU A 270 -5.25 -20.07 4.62
C GLU A 270 -5.19 -19.03 3.50
N HIS A 271 -4.43 -17.94 3.72
CA HIS A 271 -4.29 -16.88 2.73
C HIS A 271 -3.62 -17.40 1.43
N PRO A 272 -4.08 -16.96 0.24
CA PRO A 272 -3.58 -17.49 -1.04
C PRO A 272 -2.15 -17.08 -1.41
N PHE A 273 -1.51 -16.18 -0.68
CA PHE A 273 -0.18 -15.64 -0.98
C PHE A 273 0.88 -16.72 -1.36
N PRO A 274 1.06 -17.83 -0.63
CA PRO A 274 2.01 -18.85 -1.02
C PRO A 274 1.68 -19.46 -2.38
N LYS A 275 0.40 -19.76 -2.63
CA LYS A 275 -0.07 -20.32 -3.91
C LYS A 275 0.11 -19.36 -5.07
N MET A 276 -0.06 -18.05 -4.82
CA MET A 276 0.21 -17.01 -5.83
C MET A 276 1.68 -17.06 -6.26
N ARG A 277 2.60 -17.14 -5.29
CA ARG A 277 4.04 -17.25 -5.57
C ARG A 277 4.41 -18.59 -6.23
N GLU A 278 3.83 -19.70 -5.79
CA GLU A 278 4.02 -21.02 -6.42
C GLU A 278 3.53 -21.03 -7.87
N ALA A 279 2.47 -20.30 -8.20
CA ALA A 279 1.98 -20.12 -9.56
C ALA A 279 2.89 -19.21 -10.43
N GLY A 280 3.93 -18.61 -9.86
CA GLY A 280 4.87 -17.72 -10.56
C GLY A 280 4.42 -16.27 -10.65
N LEU A 281 3.39 -15.87 -9.91
CA LEU A 281 2.94 -14.47 -9.83
C LEU A 281 3.97 -13.62 -9.07
N LEU A 282 4.16 -12.39 -9.53
CA LEU A 282 4.97 -11.37 -8.86
C LEU A 282 4.16 -10.77 -7.69
N ALA A 283 4.00 -11.55 -6.61
CA ALA A 283 3.29 -11.15 -5.40
C ALA A 283 4.26 -10.59 -4.36
N THR A 284 4.07 -9.34 -3.95
CA THR A 284 4.89 -8.62 -2.97
C THR A 284 4.19 -8.55 -1.60
N LEU A 285 4.94 -8.16 -0.54
CA LEU A 285 4.38 -7.97 0.80
C LEU A 285 4.29 -6.49 1.15
N ASN A 286 3.14 -6.11 1.70
CA ASN A 286 2.84 -4.74 2.10
C ASN A 286 1.93 -4.75 3.33
N THR A 287 1.69 -3.59 3.95
CA THR A 287 0.94 -3.50 5.21
C THR A 287 -0.47 -2.94 5.09
N ASP A 288 -0.80 -2.30 3.96
CA ASP A 288 -2.11 -1.63 3.76
C ASP A 288 -2.29 -0.43 4.71
N ASP A 289 -2.89 -0.65 5.86
CA ASP A 289 -3.16 0.33 6.92
C ASP A 289 -2.46 -0.08 8.23
N PRO A 290 -1.14 0.11 8.34
CA PRO A 290 -0.35 -0.51 9.41
C PRO A 290 -0.78 -0.11 10.82
N ALA A 291 -1.15 1.15 11.06
CA ALA A 291 -1.60 1.57 12.39
C ALA A 291 -2.98 0.99 12.74
N LEU A 292 -3.87 0.87 11.77
CA LEU A 292 -5.23 0.35 11.96
C LEU A 292 -5.27 -1.18 12.05
N THR A 293 -4.28 -1.85 11.49
CA THR A 293 -4.13 -3.31 11.54
C THR A 293 -3.08 -3.76 12.57
N GLU A 294 -2.54 -2.83 13.37
CA GLU A 294 -1.47 -3.08 14.36
C GLU A 294 -0.28 -3.82 13.75
N LEU A 295 0.12 -3.41 12.55
CA LEU A 295 1.20 -3.97 11.77
C LEU A 295 2.38 -3.00 11.62
N SER A 296 3.46 -3.54 11.15
CA SER A 296 4.56 -2.83 10.48
C SER A 296 5.14 -3.76 9.42
N LEU A 297 5.85 -3.23 8.44
CA LEU A 297 6.37 -4.09 7.37
C LEU A 297 7.36 -5.14 7.90
N GLY A 298 8.15 -4.83 8.91
CA GLY A 298 9.02 -5.81 9.58
C GLY A 298 8.23 -6.92 10.28
N LEU A 299 7.10 -6.57 10.90
CA LEU A 299 6.19 -7.54 11.52
C LEU A 299 5.48 -8.39 10.46
N GLU A 300 5.04 -7.81 9.34
CA GLU A 300 4.42 -8.53 8.23
C GLU A 300 5.37 -9.59 7.64
N TYR A 301 6.63 -9.22 7.40
CA TYR A 301 7.66 -10.18 6.99
C TYR A 301 7.83 -11.30 8.00
N THR A 302 7.80 -10.99 9.30
CA THR A 302 7.90 -11.98 10.37
C THR A 302 6.67 -12.89 10.42
N ASN A 303 5.46 -12.34 10.29
CA ASN A 303 4.21 -13.09 10.30
C ASN A 303 4.17 -14.09 9.14
N VAL A 304 4.52 -13.64 7.94
CA VAL A 304 4.57 -14.45 6.73
C VAL A 304 5.63 -15.54 6.83
N ALA A 305 6.84 -15.22 7.31
CA ALA A 305 7.87 -16.21 7.54
C ALA A 305 7.43 -17.30 8.52
N ASN A 306 6.77 -16.92 9.62
CA ASN A 306 6.20 -17.85 10.60
C ASN A 306 5.08 -18.71 10.01
N ALA A 307 4.09 -18.09 9.36
CA ALA A 307 2.89 -18.79 8.91
C ALA A 307 3.20 -19.84 7.83
N TYR A 308 4.15 -19.53 6.93
CA TYR A 308 4.44 -20.38 5.77
C TYR A 308 5.76 -21.15 5.90
N GLY A 309 6.50 -20.94 7.00
CA GLY A 309 7.80 -21.59 7.20
C GLY A 309 8.87 -21.10 6.20
N TYR A 310 8.78 -19.84 5.80
CA TYR A 310 9.75 -19.25 4.89
C TYR A 310 11.05 -18.95 5.64
N GLU A 311 12.15 -19.39 5.04
CA GLU A 311 13.50 -19.13 5.52
C GLU A 311 13.99 -17.75 5.02
N TRP A 312 15.11 -17.27 5.58
CA TRP A 312 15.74 -16.01 5.23
C TRP A 312 15.84 -15.78 3.72
N LYS A 313 16.31 -16.78 2.98
CA LYS A 313 16.48 -16.69 1.51
C LYS A 313 15.17 -16.40 0.78
N SER A 314 14.06 -16.99 1.23
CA SER A 314 12.73 -16.71 0.64
C SER A 314 12.29 -15.28 0.92
N MET A 315 12.58 -14.76 2.11
CA MET A 315 12.22 -13.39 2.50
C MET A 315 13.06 -12.35 1.77
N VAL A 316 14.37 -12.63 1.54
CA VAL A 316 15.24 -11.82 0.68
C VAL A 316 14.70 -11.77 -0.75
N GLN A 317 14.26 -12.91 -1.30
CA GLN A 317 13.64 -12.93 -2.64
C GLN A 317 12.35 -12.09 -2.70
N ILE A 318 11.49 -12.15 -1.67
CA ILE A 318 10.27 -11.33 -1.59
C ILE A 318 10.64 -9.84 -1.55
N ALA A 319 11.66 -9.45 -0.81
CA ALA A 319 12.13 -8.06 -0.79
C ALA A 319 12.64 -7.61 -2.17
N SER A 320 13.38 -8.48 -2.86
CA SER A 320 13.87 -8.24 -4.22
C SER A 320 12.71 -8.14 -5.23
N ASP A 321 11.69 -8.99 -5.09
CA ASP A 321 10.49 -8.95 -5.93
C ASP A 321 9.73 -7.61 -5.76
N GLY A 322 9.70 -7.06 -4.54
CA GLY A 322 9.15 -5.73 -4.28
C GLY A 322 9.86 -4.64 -5.09
N VAL A 323 11.20 -4.67 -5.14
CA VAL A 323 11.98 -3.72 -5.95
C VAL A 323 11.66 -3.89 -7.44
N THR A 324 11.55 -5.13 -7.91
CA THR A 324 11.17 -5.43 -9.30
C THR A 324 9.79 -4.86 -9.65
N ALA A 325 8.82 -4.97 -8.72
CA ALA A 325 7.44 -4.52 -8.88
C ALA A 325 7.25 -3.00 -8.79
N SER A 326 8.22 -2.27 -8.23
CA SER A 326 8.14 -0.81 -8.05
C SER A 326 8.16 -0.06 -9.38
N TRP A 327 7.71 1.19 -9.35
CA TRP A 327 7.79 2.11 -10.49
C TRP A 327 9.09 2.94 -10.50
N LEU A 328 10.12 2.50 -9.77
CA LEU A 328 11.46 3.05 -9.84
C LEU A 328 12.09 2.84 -11.22
N ASP A 329 12.99 3.72 -11.60
CA ASP A 329 13.84 3.51 -12.76
C ASP A 329 14.89 2.42 -12.54
N GLY A 330 15.62 2.06 -13.61
CA GLY A 330 16.57 0.95 -13.58
C GLY A 330 17.77 1.19 -12.65
N ASP A 331 18.26 2.41 -12.54
CA ASP A 331 19.41 2.75 -11.71
C ASP A 331 19.05 2.66 -10.22
N ASP A 332 17.89 3.18 -9.83
CA ASP A 332 17.39 3.09 -8.47
C ASP A 332 17.05 1.63 -8.09
N LYS A 333 16.45 0.85 -8.99
CA LYS A 333 16.24 -0.59 -8.75
C LYS A 333 17.56 -1.31 -8.51
N HIS A 334 18.56 -1.05 -9.36
CA HIS A 334 19.88 -1.66 -9.22
C HIS A 334 20.54 -1.30 -7.87
N ARG A 335 20.45 -0.05 -7.47
CA ARG A 335 20.96 0.44 -6.19
C ARG A 335 20.30 -0.29 -5.00
N ILE A 336 18.97 -0.44 -5.01
CA ILE A 336 18.26 -1.08 -3.90
C ILE A 336 18.51 -2.60 -3.89
N HIS A 337 18.57 -3.27 -5.04
CA HIS A 337 19.02 -4.67 -5.12
C HIS A 337 20.39 -4.85 -4.49
N GLY A 338 21.35 -3.95 -4.75
CA GLY A 338 22.67 -3.97 -4.13
C GLY A 338 22.63 -3.84 -2.59
N LEU A 339 21.69 -3.08 -2.03
CA LEU A 339 21.49 -3.01 -0.57
C LEU A 339 20.95 -4.33 -0.01
N ILE A 340 20.02 -4.98 -0.71
CA ILE A 340 19.46 -6.28 -0.32
C ILE A 340 20.55 -7.35 -0.36
N ASP A 341 21.34 -7.41 -1.43
CA ASP A 341 22.45 -8.35 -1.60
C ASP A 341 23.51 -8.19 -0.50
N ALA A 342 23.84 -6.95 -0.14
CA ALA A 342 24.77 -6.66 0.95
C ALA A 342 24.23 -7.15 2.31
N ALA A 343 22.94 -6.96 2.57
CA ALA A 343 22.29 -7.45 3.78
C ALA A 343 22.26 -8.99 3.83
N ASP A 344 21.97 -9.66 2.70
CA ASP A 344 21.98 -11.11 2.60
C ASP A 344 23.39 -11.68 2.87
N ALA A 345 24.42 -11.10 2.27
CA ALA A 345 25.81 -11.51 2.49
C ALA A 345 26.23 -11.34 3.95
N ALA A 346 25.83 -10.25 4.62
CA ALA A 346 26.15 -10.00 6.03
C ALA A 346 25.51 -11.04 6.97
N ILE A 347 24.27 -11.43 6.74
CA ILE A 347 23.57 -12.44 7.54
C ILE A 347 24.16 -13.84 7.30
N ASN A 348 24.41 -14.21 6.04
CA ASN A 348 25.01 -15.51 5.71
C ASN A 348 26.42 -15.64 6.29
N GLY A 349 27.21 -14.55 6.32
CA GLY A 349 28.51 -14.52 6.98
C GLY A 349 28.47 -14.63 8.52
N ALA A 350 27.36 -14.23 9.14
CA ALA A 350 27.15 -14.35 10.59
C ALA A 350 26.63 -15.73 11.02
N LEU A 351 26.08 -16.51 10.09
CA LEU A 351 25.55 -17.86 10.31
C LEU A 351 26.57 -18.95 9.94
N ALA A 352 27.67 -18.60 9.26
CA ALA A 352 28.79 -19.49 8.91
C ALA A 352 29.84 -19.48 10.00
#